data_e5b88ef98bd9d4d95c1d2f71b96126dd
#
_entry.id   e5b88ef98bd9d4d95c1d2f71b96126dd
#
_cell.length_a   1.000
_cell.length_b   1.000
_cell.length_c   1.000
_cell.angle_alpha   90.00
_cell.angle_beta   90.00
_cell.angle_gamma   90.00
#
_symmetry.space_group_name_H-M   'P 1'
#
loop_
_entity.id
_entity.type
_entity.pdbx_description
1 polymer ?
#
loop_
_entity_poly.entity_id
_entity_poly.type
_entity_poly.pdbx_seq_one_letter_code
_entity_poly.pdbx_strand_id
1 'polypeptide(L)'
;MDRSDELITAQELADSLSLSVDTIWRYTREKRIPCVEIGNRQYRYNKEKVLKALSGETPSSLVKEDFASYQGKKKLTYQDYARIPEEPGFQYEVIDGILLRDPSPSFHHQRVSRRLQRILEDYFNETDPQGEVFNAPLDLSLTVHTVVQPDLMYFPGSRPARNDPVDSVPELIVEILSPSTSKKDRVLKLNHYQSSGVPHYWILDPEGCFIEAYELRDERYVSMVRSANGIFSHPSFPGLSFDIDELFSKPG
;
A
#
# COMPACT_ATOMS: atom_id res chain seq x y z
N MET A 1 25.95 -15.11 13.12
CA MET A 1 24.70 -15.50 13.77
C MET A 1 23.60 -14.82 13.00
N ASP A 2 22.85 -15.59 12.28
CA ASP A 2 21.78 -15.11 11.39
C ASP A 2 20.61 -14.59 12.24
N ARG A 3 20.22 -13.32 12.06
CA ARG A 3 19.11 -12.67 12.80
C ARG A 3 17.72 -13.09 12.32
N SER A 4 17.64 -14.05 11.40
CA SER A 4 16.40 -14.46 10.75
C SER A 4 15.43 -15.27 11.64
N ASP A 5 15.87 -15.79 12.79
CA ASP A 5 15.05 -16.61 13.70
C ASP A 5 14.70 -15.93 15.03
N GLU A 6 14.92 -14.63 15.17
CA GLU A 6 14.58 -13.89 16.36
C GLU A 6 13.06 -13.79 16.57
N LEU A 7 12.60 -14.23 17.75
CA LEU A 7 11.19 -14.17 18.12
C LEU A 7 10.92 -12.90 18.95
N ILE A 8 10.07 -12.03 18.44
CA ILE A 8 9.68 -10.75 19.04
C ILE A 8 8.29 -10.78 19.66
N THR A 9 8.01 -9.83 20.55
CA THR A 9 6.71 -9.67 21.21
C THR A 9 5.66 -9.08 20.25
N ALA A 10 4.37 -9.08 20.65
CA ALA A 10 3.31 -8.42 19.91
C ALA A 10 3.54 -6.90 19.81
N GLN A 11 4.12 -6.28 20.85
CA GLN A 11 4.43 -4.86 20.85
C GLN A 11 5.55 -4.53 19.87
N GLU A 12 6.67 -5.25 19.93
CA GLU A 12 7.79 -5.07 19.03
C GLU A 12 7.40 -5.35 17.56
N LEU A 13 6.52 -6.34 17.33
CA LEU A 13 5.98 -6.60 16.00
C LEU A 13 5.09 -5.43 15.53
N ALA A 14 4.19 -4.95 16.39
CA ALA A 14 3.32 -3.81 16.10
C ALA A 14 4.15 -2.57 15.76
N ASP A 15 5.14 -2.23 16.57
CA ASP A 15 6.05 -1.11 16.34
C ASP A 15 6.82 -1.28 15.02
N SER A 16 7.29 -2.49 14.74
CA SER A 16 8.08 -2.77 13.54
C SER A 16 7.27 -2.79 12.23
N LEU A 17 5.94 -2.91 12.33
CA LEU A 17 4.99 -2.92 11.20
C LEU A 17 4.13 -1.66 11.15
N SER A 18 4.35 -0.70 12.06
CA SER A 18 3.51 0.51 12.22
C SER A 18 2.03 0.18 12.40
N LEU A 19 1.73 -0.91 13.13
CA LEU A 19 0.38 -1.36 13.45
C LEU A 19 0.09 -1.17 14.94
N SER A 20 -1.19 -1.16 15.32
CA SER A 20 -1.56 -1.25 16.73
C SER A 20 -1.38 -2.68 17.25
N VAL A 21 -1.05 -2.81 18.54
CA VAL A 21 -0.98 -4.11 19.22
C VAL A 21 -2.31 -4.86 19.14
N ASP A 22 -3.43 -4.15 19.20
CA ASP A 22 -4.77 -4.73 19.04
C ASP A 22 -4.96 -5.36 17.64
N THR A 23 -4.37 -4.77 16.61
CA THR A 23 -4.36 -5.35 15.26
C THR A 23 -3.55 -6.65 15.23
N ILE A 24 -2.39 -6.70 15.89
CA ILE A 24 -1.60 -7.93 16.03
C ILE A 24 -2.40 -9.00 16.78
N TRP A 25 -3.04 -8.64 17.91
CA TRP A 25 -3.87 -9.57 18.66
C TRP A 25 -5.07 -10.09 17.86
N ARG A 26 -5.72 -9.22 17.08
CA ARG A 26 -6.79 -9.63 16.18
C ARG A 26 -6.29 -10.63 15.14
N TYR A 27 -5.19 -10.34 14.44
CA TYR A 27 -4.61 -11.22 13.44
C TYR A 27 -4.17 -12.56 14.03
N THR A 28 -3.69 -12.58 15.26
CA THR A 28 -3.33 -13.81 15.98
C THR A 28 -4.57 -14.66 16.25
N ARG A 29 -5.66 -14.07 16.78
CA ARG A 29 -6.93 -14.78 17.04
C ARG A 29 -7.58 -15.31 15.75
N GLU A 30 -7.52 -14.53 14.67
CA GLU A 30 -8.02 -14.92 13.35
C GLU A 30 -7.11 -15.92 12.62
N LYS A 31 -6.00 -16.32 13.24
CA LYS A 31 -4.96 -17.20 12.64
C LYS A 31 -4.43 -16.69 11.30
N ARG A 32 -4.40 -15.38 11.12
CA ARG A 32 -3.93 -14.69 9.91
C ARG A 32 -2.42 -14.52 9.88
N ILE A 33 -1.76 -14.53 11.03
CA ILE A 33 -0.32 -14.44 11.16
C ILE A 33 0.22 -15.62 11.99
N PRO A 34 1.40 -16.17 11.62
CA PRO A 34 2.03 -17.23 12.40
C PRO A 34 2.56 -16.68 13.72
N CYS A 35 2.33 -17.42 14.78
CA CYS A 35 2.86 -17.13 16.12
C CYS A 35 3.32 -18.42 16.80
N VAL A 36 4.20 -18.26 17.78
CA VAL A 36 4.62 -19.32 18.68
C VAL A 36 4.04 -19.00 20.06
N GLU A 37 3.24 -19.92 20.61
CA GLU A 37 2.73 -19.77 21.97
C GLU A 37 3.79 -20.25 22.96
N ILE A 38 4.23 -19.34 23.84
CA ILE A 38 5.21 -19.61 24.89
C ILE A 38 4.49 -19.49 26.23
N GLY A 39 4.05 -20.64 26.78
CA GLY A 39 3.30 -20.66 28.04
C GLY A 39 1.85 -20.17 27.88
N ASN A 40 1.19 -19.88 29.01
CA ASN A 40 -0.23 -19.53 29.05
C ASN A 40 -0.52 -18.20 28.35
N ARG A 41 -0.97 -18.25 27.08
CA ARG A 41 -1.39 -17.08 26.24
C ARG A 41 -0.30 -16.03 25.98
N GLN A 42 0.96 -16.39 26.03
CA GLN A 42 2.05 -15.54 25.59
C GLN A 42 2.49 -15.92 24.19
N TYR A 43 2.34 -15.00 23.23
CA TYR A 43 2.70 -15.23 21.85
C TYR A 43 4.00 -14.51 21.50
N ARG A 44 4.80 -15.15 20.63
CA ARG A 44 5.97 -14.57 20.01
C ARG A 44 5.87 -14.73 18.49
N TYR A 45 6.52 -13.84 17.79
CA TYR A 45 6.39 -13.71 16.34
C TYR A 45 7.75 -13.65 15.69
N ASN A 46 7.89 -14.36 14.58
CA ASN A 46 9.00 -14.14 13.67
C ASN A 46 8.54 -13.12 12.63
N LYS A 47 9.20 -11.94 12.59
CA LYS A 47 8.79 -10.82 11.73
C LYS A 47 8.73 -11.22 10.25
N GLU A 48 9.71 -11.98 9.76
CA GLU A 48 9.75 -12.40 8.36
C GLU A 48 8.60 -13.36 8.02
N LYS A 49 8.31 -14.31 8.89
CA LYS A 49 7.18 -15.23 8.72
C LYS A 49 5.83 -14.50 8.76
N VAL A 50 5.72 -13.46 9.61
CA VAL A 50 4.52 -12.63 9.67
C VAL A 50 4.37 -11.81 8.40
N LEU A 51 5.41 -11.14 7.93
CA LEU A 51 5.40 -10.42 6.66
C LEU A 51 5.02 -11.35 5.50
N LYS A 52 5.60 -12.54 5.44
CA LYS A 52 5.23 -13.59 4.48
C LYS A 52 3.75 -13.96 4.53
N ALA A 53 3.20 -14.16 5.73
CA ALA A 53 1.80 -14.48 5.92
C ALA A 53 0.87 -13.31 5.55
N LEU A 54 1.30 -12.08 5.80
CA LEU A 54 0.56 -10.87 5.44
C LEU A 54 0.67 -10.54 3.95
N SER A 55 1.77 -10.89 3.29
CA SER A 55 1.93 -10.73 1.84
C SER A 55 1.11 -11.72 0.99
N GLY A 56 0.38 -12.63 1.64
CA GLY A 56 -0.59 -13.48 0.92
C GLY A 56 0.00 -14.71 0.25
N GLU A 57 1.19 -15.18 0.65
CA GLU A 57 1.73 -16.47 0.23
C GLU A 57 0.85 -17.64 0.73
N THR A 58 -0.34 -17.79 0.17
CA THR A 58 -1.02 -19.08 0.09
C THR A 58 -0.54 -19.78 -1.18
N PRO A 59 -0.25 -21.06 -1.14
CA PRO A 59 0.32 -21.76 -2.27
C PRO A 59 -0.73 -21.94 -3.38
N SER A 60 -0.78 -21.00 -4.31
CA SER A 60 -1.33 -21.29 -5.62
C SER A 60 -0.26 -22.04 -6.41
N SER A 61 -0.57 -23.26 -6.82
CA SER A 61 0.34 -24.29 -7.28
C SER A 61 1.05 -24.03 -8.62
N LEU A 62 1.03 -22.81 -9.15
CA LEU A 62 1.59 -22.49 -10.47
C LEU A 62 2.72 -21.45 -10.48
N VAL A 63 3.06 -20.84 -9.33
CA VAL A 63 4.15 -19.84 -9.24
C VAL A 63 5.30 -20.33 -8.36
N LYS A 64 5.23 -21.57 -7.84
CA LYS A 64 6.24 -22.11 -6.91
C LYS A 64 7.62 -22.38 -7.54
N GLU A 65 7.71 -22.57 -8.84
CA GLU A 65 8.99 -22.92 -9.46
C GLU A 65 9.90 -21.71 -9.70
N ASP A 66 9.34 -20.52 -9.96
CA ASP A 66 10.15 -19.34 -10.23
C ASP A 66 10.60 -18.58 -8.96
N PHE A 67 9.79 -18.56 -7.90
CA PHE A 67 10.15 -17.88 -6.64
C PHE A 67 11.25 -18.58 -5.83
N ALA A 68 11.28 -19.92 -5.82
CA ALA A 68 12.36 -20.67 -5.16
C ALA A 68 13.71 -20.46 -5.84
N SER A 69 13.73 -20.08 -7.12
CA SER A 69 14.93 -19.79 -7.87
C SER A 69 15.51 -18.39 -7.60
N TYR A 70 14.72 -17.48 -7.01
CA TYR A 70 15.14 -16.11 -6.67
C TYR A 70 15.70 -15.94 -5.25
N GLN A 71 15.46 -16.90 -4.34
CA GLN A 71 16.09 -16.92 -3.00
C GLN A 71 17.58 -17.29 -3.11
N GLY A 72 18.37 -16.31 -3.43
CA GLY A 72 19.84 -16.43 -3.65
C GLY A 72 20.34 -15.63 -4.84
N LYS A 73 19.45 -14.98 -5.59
CA LYS A 73 19.78 -14.19 -6.78
C LYS A 73 19.70 -12.68 -6.47
N LYS A 74 20.47 -11.92 -7.23
CA LYS A 74 20.54 -10.45 -7.26
C LYS A 74 19.15 -9.81 -7.13
N LYS A 75 18.97 -8.89 -6.20
CA LYS A 75 17.75 -8.07 -6.07
C LYS A 75 17.42 -7.39 -7.40
N LEU A 76 16.18 -7.45 -7.83
CA LEU A 76 15.73 -6.79 -9.06
C LEU A 76 15.84 -5.26 -8.91
N THR A 77 16.19 -4.62 -10.00
CA THR A 77 16.21 -3.18 -10.16
C THR A 77 15.08 -2.76 -11.10
N TYR A 78 14.84 -1.44 -11.25
CA TYR A 78 13.94 -0.93 -12.28
C TYR A 78 14.31 -1.43 -13.69
N GLN A 79 15.61 -1.49 -14.01
CA GLN A 79 16.06 -1.97 -15.33
C GLN A 79 15.73 -3.45 -15.57
N ASP A 80 15.71 -4.24 -14.51
CA ASP A 80 15.29 -5.65 -14.60
C ASP A 80 13.78 -5.73 -14.76
N TYR A 81 13.02 -4.91 -14.00
CA TYR A 81 11.56 -4.79 -14.06
C TYR A 81 11.08 -4.34 -15.44
N ALA A 82 11.66 -3.30 -16.02
CA ALA A 82 11.29 -2.74 -17.32
C ALA A 82 11.48 -3.73 -18.49
N ARG A 83 12.15 -4.85 -18.29
CA ARG A 83 12.33 -5.92 -19.28
C ARG A 83 11.31 -7.05 -19.13
N ILE A 84 10.48 -7.01 -18.10
CA ILE A 84 9.46 -8.04 -17.87
C ILE A 84 8.36 -7.84 -18.92
N PRO A 85 8.00 -8.87 -19.68
CA PRO A 85 6.92 -8.77 -20.64
C PRO A 85 5.60 -8.47 -19.94
N GLU A 86 4.80 -7.59 -20.52
CA GLU A 86 3.42 -7.39 -20.08
C GLU A 86 2.61 -8.69 -20.19
N GLU A 87 1.86 -9.00 -19.17
CA GLU A 87 0.95 -10.15 -19.14
C GLU A 87 -0.50 -9.66 -19.03
N PRO A 88 -1.37 -9.93 -20.02
CA PRO A 88 -2.76 -9.51 -19.97
C PRO A 88 -3.48 -10.02 -18.71
N GLY A 89 -4.13 -9.11 -17.98
CA GLY A 89 -4.85 -9.43 -16.76
C GLY A 89 -4.01 -9.37 -15.49
N PHE A 90 -2.74 -8.94 -15.57
CA PHE A 90 -1.85 -8.78 -14.42
C PHE A 90 -1.11 -7.45 -14.46
N GLN A 91 -0.73 -7.01 -13.27
CA GLN A 91 0.17 -5.89 -13.03
C GLN A 91 1.37 -6.39 -12.23
N TYR A 92 2.52 -5.74 -12.44
CA TYR A 92 3.76 -6.08 -11.77
C TYR A 92 4.28 -4.90 -10.96
N GLU A 93 4.86 -5.19 -9.81
CA GLU A 93 5.61 -4.24 -8.99
C GLU A 93 6.87 -4.92 -8.47
N VAL A 94 7.86 -4.14 -8.09
CA VAL A 94 9.06 -4.64 -7.41
C VAL A 94 9.13 -4.00 -6.04
N ILE A 95 9.17 -4.80 -4.98
CA ILE A 95 9.35 -4.30 -3.61
C ILE A 95 10.54 -5.04 -2.99
N ASP A 96 11.52 -4.28 -2.50
CA ASP A 96 12.79 -4.80 -1.95
C ASP A 96 13.58 -5.72 -2.91
N GLY A 97 13.38 -5.53 -4.21
CA GLY A 97 13.97 -6.35 -5.27
C GLY A 97 13.22 -7.67 -5.55
N ILE A 98 12.04 -7.83 -4.98
CA ILE A 98 11.15 -8.98 -5.20
C ILE A 98 10.06 -8.57 -6.18
N LEU A 99 9.89 -9.33 -7.26
CA LEU A 99 8.78 -9.15 -8.20
C LEU A 99 7.48 -9.61 -7.56
N LEU A 100 6.49 -8.73 -7.58
CA LEU A 100 5.12 -9.00 -7.18
C LEU A 100 4.22 -8.96 -8.41
N ARG A 101 3.26 -9.87 -8.47
CA ARG A 101 2.32 -10.04 -9.58
C ARG A 101 0.91 -10.02 -9.01
N ASP A 102 0.14 -9.04 -9.40
CA ASP A 102 -1.23 -8.83 -8.94
C ASP A 102 -2.22 -8.89 -10.12
N PRO A 103 -3.43 -9.40 -9.91
CA PRO A 103 -4.48 -9.32 -10.93
C PRO A 103 -4.82 -7.87 -11.26
N SER A 104 -5.14 -7.60 -12.53
CA SER A 104 -5.64 -6.29 -12.95
C SER A 104 -6.87 -5.85 -12.15
N PRO A 105 -7.04 -4.54 -11.91
CA PRO A 105 -8.12 -3.99 -11.11
C PRO A 105 -9.52 -4.35 -11.63
N SER A 106 -10.45 -4.59 -10.71
CA SER A 106 -11.85 -4.85 -11.04
C SER A 106 -12.58 -3.61 -11.55
N PHE A 107 -13.73 -3.78 -12.19
CA PHE A 107 -14.58 -2.65 -12.60
C PHE A 107 -14.97 -1.74 -11.42
N HIS A 108 -15.22 -2.32 -10.24
CA HIS A 108 -15.57 -1.54 -9.05
C HIS A 108 -14.39 -0.70 -8.57
N HIS A 109 -13.21 -1.29 -8.50
CA HIS A 109 -11.96 -0.59 -8.19
C HIS A 109 -11.74 0.59 -9.16
N GLN A 110 -11.81 0.35 -10.47
CA GLN A 110 -11.65 1.38 -11.49
C GLN A 110 -12.70 2.50 -11.39
N ARG A 111 -13.91 2.16 -10.94
CA ARG A 111 -14.98 3.15 -10.73
C ARG A 111 -14.69 4.06 -9.54
N VAL A 112 -14.21 3.49 -8.43
CA VAL A 112 -13.79 4.24 -7.25
C VAL A 112 -12.59 5.13 -7.58
N SER A 113 -11.57 4.58 -8.25
CA SER A 113 -10.38 5.34 -8.69
C SER A 113 -10.78 6.55 -9.53
N ARG A 114 -11.59 6.36 -10.57
CA ARG A 114 -12.03 7.46 -11.44
C ARG A 114 -12.86 8.53 -10.73
N ARG A 115 -13.71 8.13 -9.76
CA ARG A 115 -14.51 9.10 -8.99
C ARG A 115 -13.62 9.94 -8.09
N LEU A 116 -12.72 9.27 -7.35
CA LEU A 116 -11.79 9.98 -6.48
C LEU A 116 -10.83 10.86 -7.28
N GLN A 117 -10.33 10.38 -8.42
CA GLN A 117 -9.49 11.20 -9.30
C GLN A 117 -10.18 12.51 -9.66
N ARG A 118 -11.44 12.47 -10.10
CA ARG A 118 -12.19 13.70 -10.42
C ARG A 118 -12.33 14.63 -9.22
N ILE A 119 -12.64 14.09 -8.04
CA ILE A 119 -12.75 14.89 -6.80
C ILE A 119 -11.42 15.58 -6.48
N LEU A 120 -10.31 14.88 -6.61
CA LEU A 120 -8.98 15.43 -6.35
C LEU A 120 -8.57 16.42 -7.42
N GLU A 121 -8.83 16.15 -8.69
CA GLU A 121 -8.57 17.10 -9.80
C GLU A 121 -9.37 18.39 -9.62
N ASP A 122 -10.68 18.31 -9.33
CA ASP A 122 -11.52 19.49 -9.09
C ASP A 122 -10.97 20.32 -7.92
N TYR A 123 -10.62 19.67 -6.81
CA TYR A 123 -10.06 20.33 -5.64
C TYR A 123 -8.69 20.99 -5.92
N PHE A 124 -7.76 20.25 -6.54
CA PHE A 124 -6.41 20.78 -6.77
C PHE A 124 -6.38 21.81 -7.91
N ASN A 125 -7.27 21.73 -8.90
CA ASN A 125 -7.42 22.79 -9.89
C ASN A 125 -7.75 24.15 -9.28
N GLU A 126 -8.45 24.17 -8.14
CA GLU A 126 -8.77 25.39 -7.42
C GLU A 126 -7.66 25.83 -6.43
N THR A 127 -7.02 24.87 -5.77
CA THR A 127 -6.08 25.15 -4.67
C THR A 127 -4.61 25.16 -5.10
N ASP A 128 -4.25 24.42 -6.14
CA ASP A 128 -2.91 24.35 -6.75
C ASP A 128 -3.02 24.08 -8.26
N PRO A 129 -3.36 25.10 -9.07
CA PRO A 129 -3.61 24.94 -10.53
C PRO A 129 -2.43 24.41 -11.35
N GLN A 130 -1.24 24.33 -10.77
CA GLN A 130 -0.04 23.78 -11.41
C GLN A 130 0.28 22.35 -10.93
N GLY A 131 -0.47 21.86 -9.95
CA GLY A 131 -0.37 20.50 -9.47
C GLY A 131 -1.07 19.52 -10.41
N GLU A 132 -0.66 18.25 -10.34
CA GLU A 132 -1.16 17.20 -11.24
C GLU A 132 -1.55 15.95 -10.45
N VAL A 133 -2.70 15.37 -10.80
CA VAL A 133 -3.16 14.08 -10.30
C VAL A 133 -2.94 13.03 -11.37
N PHE A 134 -2.18 12.00 -11.04
CA PHE A 134 -1.93 10.86 -11.92
C PHE A 134 -2.61 9.61 -11.39
N ASN A 135 -2.99 8.72 -12.31
CA ASN A 135 -3.54 7.41 -12.00
C ASN A 135 -2.70 6.29 -12.61
N ALA A 136 -2.83 5.09 -12.05
CA ALA A 136 -2.21 3.89 -12.62
C ALA A 136 -2.68 3.62 -14.06
N PRO A 137 -1.82 3.01 -14.91
CA PRO A 137 -0.45 2.59 -14.60
C PRO A 137 0.57 3.73 -14.76
N LEU A 138 1.32 4.03 -13.72
CA LEU A 138 2.46 4.93 -13.76
C LEU A 138 3.49 4.46 -12.73
N ASP A 139 4.70 4.18 -13.18
CA ASP A 139 5.76 3.66 -12.32
C ASP A 139 6.33 4.75 -11.42
N LEU A 140 6.29 4.52 -10.11
CA LEU A 140 6.95 5.31 -9.09
C LEU A 140 8.15 4.54 -8.53
N SER A 141 9.35 5.08 -8.75
CA SER A 141 10.60 4.51 -8.24
C SER A 141 10.93 5.11 -6.86
N LEU A 142 10.60 4.39 -5.80
CA LEU A 142 10.92 4.81 -4.44
C LEU A 142 12.39 4.58 -4.09
N THR A 143 12.95 3.49 -4.59
CA THR A 143 14.38 3.14 -4.45
C THR A 143 14.85 2.36 -5.67
N VAL A 144 16.15 2.12 -5.78
CA VAL A 144 16.72 1.27 -6.86
C VAL A 144 16.07 -0.12 -6.93
N HIS A 145 15.50 -0.60 -5.81
CA HIS A 145 14.93 -1.92 -5.65
C HIS A 145 13.42 -1.92 -5.33
N THR A 146 12.77 -0.75 -5.40
CA THR A 146 11.34 -0.64 -5.12
C THR A 146 10.68 0.27 -6.14
N VAL A 147 9.87 -0.34 -6.99
CA VAL A 147 9.07 0.30 -8.03
C VAL A 147 7.62 -0.14 -7.85
N VAL A 148 6.73 0.81 -7.68
CA VAL A 148 5.30 0.59 -7.40
C VAL A 148 4.44 1.36 -8.40
N GLN A 149 3.18 0.95 -8.53
CA GLN A 149 2.17 1.64 -9.35
C GLN A 149 0.98 2.03 -8.46
N PRO A 150 1.06 3.15 -7.72
CA PRO A 150 -0.06 3.60 -6.89
C PRO A 150 -1.30 3.91 -7.72
N ASP A 151 -2.48 3.62 -7.18
CA ASP A 151 -3.74 3.85 -7.90
C ASP A 151 -3.95 5.33 -8.24
N LEU A 152 -3.62 6.25 -7.31
CA LEU A 152 -3.60 7.69 -7.56
C LEU A 152 -2.41 8.33 -6.85
N MET A 153 -1.83 9.34 -7.49
CA MET A 153 -0.77 10.18 -6.95
C MET A 153 -1.07 11.64 -7.22
N TYR A 154 -0.77 12.51 -6.25
CA TYR A 154 -0.79 13.95 -6.46
C TYR A 154 0.60 14.54 -6.29
N PHE A 155 1.00 15.35 -7.26
CA PHE A 155 2.23 16.14 -7.23
C PHE A 155 1.88 17.62 -7.25
N PRO A 156 2.32 18.40 -6.23
CA PRO A 156 2.06 19.84 -6.21
C PRO A 156 2.88 20.56 -7.29
N GLY A 157 2.37 21.67 -7.80
CA GLY A 157 3.05 22.47 -8.82
C GLY A 157 4.43 22.98 -8.40
N SER A 158 4.66 23.14 -7.09
CA SER A 158 5.98 23.44 -6.53
C SER A 158 6.98 22.29 -6.60
N ARG A 159 6.50 21.04 -6.76
CA ARG A 159 7.29 19.81 -6.81
C ARG A 159 6.65 18.82 -7.79
N PRO A 160 6.69 19.14 -9.11
CA PRO A 160 6.04 18.34 -10.14
C PRO A 160 6.66 16.96 -10.30
N ALA A 161 5.90 16.04 -10.87
CA ALA A 161 6.40 14.75 -11.29
C ALA A 161 7.55 14.93 -12.29
N ARG A 162 8.59 14.13 -12.15
CA ARG A 162 9.77 14.16 -13.02
C ARG A 162 10.22 12.75 -13.35
N ASN A 163 10.83 12.66 -14.54
CA ASN A 163 11.41 11.44 -15.10
C ASN A 163 10.37 10.35 -15.41
N ASP A 164 10.83 9.30 -16.05
CA ASP A 164 10.08 8.08 -16.33
C ASP A 164 11.05 6.89 -16.16
N PRO A 165 10.94 6.10 -15.08
CA PRO A 165 9.89 6.15 -14.05
C PRO A 165 9.95 7.43 -13.22
N VAL A 166 8.81 7.78 -12.61
CA VAL A 166 8.77 8.92 -11.69
C VAL A 166 9.66 8.65 -10.49
N ASP A 167 10.55 9.58 -10.16
CA ASP A 167 11.50 9.49 -9.04
C ASP A 167 11.35 10.64 -8.03
N SER A 168 10.38 11.54 -8.26
CA SER A 168 9.99 12.57 -7.30
C SER A 168 8.95 12.03 -6.31
N VAL A 169 9.03 12.48 -5.06
CA VAL A 169 8.09 12.05 -4.00
C VAL A 169 6.75 12.78 -4.17
N PRO A 170 5.63 12.06 -4.39
CA PRO A 170 4.30 12.69 -4.43
C PRO A 170 3.89 13.26 -3.07
N GLU A 171 3.02 14.25 -3.07
CA GLU A 171 2.42 14.81 -1.86
C GLU A 171 1.37 13.87 -1.25
N LEU A 172 0.61 13.21 -2.11
CA LEU A 172 -0.41 12.25 -1.72
C LEU A 172 -0.29 11.00 -2.58
N ILE A 173 -0.33 9.84 -1.93
CA ILE A 173 -0.56 8.54 -2.56
C ILE A 173 -1.89 7.97 -2.06
N VAL A 174 -2.64 7.40 -2.97
CA VAL A 174 -3.88 6.67 -2.68
C VAL A 174 -3.77 5.25 -3.20
N GLU A 175 -4.08 4.27 -2.35
CA GLU A 175 -4.24 2.86 -2.71
C GLU A 175 -5.68 2.42 -2.48
N ILE A 176 -6.26 1.78 -3.48
CA ILE A 176 -7.61 1.25 -3.45
C ILE A 176 -7.51 -0.26 -3.31
N LEU A 177 -7.93 -0.77 -2.18
CA LEU A 177 -7.77 -2.19 -1.87
C LEU A 177 -8.60 -3.07 -2.80
N SER A 178 -7.98 -4.17 -3.18
CA SER A 178 -8.67 -5.33 -3.75
C SER A 178 -8.56 -6.52 -2.78
N PRO A 179 -9.39 -7.55 -2.90
CA PRO A 179 -9.26 -8.75 -2.08
C PRO A 179 -7.88 -9.41 -2.14
N SER A 180 -7.16 -9.25 -3.26
CA SER A 180 -5.82 -9.79 -3.49
C SER A 180 -4.69 -8.91 -2.92
N THR A 181 -4.85 -7.58 -2.90
CA THR A 181 -3.77 -6.64 -2.53
C THR A 181 -3.89 -6.08 -1.12
N SER A 182 -5.07 -6.19 -0.48
CA SER A 182 -5.40 -5.53 0.79
C SER A 182 -4.37 -5.69 1.91
N LYS A 183 -3.72 -6.85 2.01
CA LYS A 183 -2.69 -7.10 3.03
C LYS A 183 -1.34 -6.48 2.66
N LYS A 184 -0.98 -6.52 1.39
CA LYS A 184 0.24 -5.97 0.83
C LYS A 184 0.26 -4.44 0.99
N ASP A 185 -0.82 -3.78 0.56
CA ASP A 185 -0.93 -2.33 0.59
C ASP A 185 -0.89 -1.79 2.01
N ARG A 186 -1.55 -2.47 2.95
CA ARG A 186 -1.60 -2.06 4.36
C ARG A 186 -0.29 -2.24 5.13
N VAL A 187 0.61 -3.10 4.71
CA VAL A 187 1.81 -3.44 5.50
C VAL A 187 3.08 -3.13 4.75
N LEU A 188 3.23 -3.61 3.53
CA LEU A 188 4.47 -3.42 2.78
C LEU A 188 4.59 -2.01 2.22
N LYS A 189 3.58 -1.55 1.48
CA LYS A 189 3.60 -0.22 0.86
C LYS A 189 3.61 0.91 1.88
N LEU A 190 2.85 0.78 2.98
CA LEU A 190 2.85 1.78 4.06
C LEU A 190 4.27 2.09 4.57
N ASN A 191 5.07 1.04 4.83
CA ASN A 191 6.44 1.22 5.30
C ASN A 191 7.34 1.88 4.25
N HIS A 192 7.18 1.51 2.96
CA HIS A 192 7.95 2.09 1.88
C HIS A 192 7.59 3.55 1.63
N TYR A 193 6.30 3.90 1.62
CA TYR A 193 5.87 5.29 1.49
C TYR A 193 6.32 6.15 2.67
N GLN A 194 6.22 5.63 3.89
CA GLN A 194 6.72 6.29 5.08
C GLN A 194 8.23 6.58 5.00
N SER A 195 9.04 5.57 4.68
CA SER A 195 10.49 5.72 4.59
C SER A 195 10.95 6.56 3.41
N SER A 196 10.13 6.66 2.36
CA SER A 196 10.37 7.54 1.21
C SER A 196 9.91 8.98 1.45
N GLY A 197 9.32 9.26 2.60
CA GLY A 197 8.91 10.61 2.99
C GLY A 197 7.64 11.11 2.28
N VAL A 198 6.74 10.23 1.85
CA VAL A 198 5.44 10.61 1.28
C VAL A 198 4.58 11.25 2.37
N PRO A 199 4.18 12.54 2.22
CA PRO A 199 3.47 13.25 3.30
C PRO A 199 2.11 12.67 3.64
N HIS A 200 1.33 12.27 2.63
CA HIS A 200 -0.03 11.76 2.83
C HIS A 200 -0.22 10.42 2.14
N TYR A 201 -0.78 9.47 2.87
CA TYR A 201 -1.10 8.14 2.35
C TYR A 201 -2.53 7.75 2.71
N TRP A 202 -3.36 7.51 1.71
CA TRP A 202 -4.75 7.10 1.91
C TRP A 202 -4.97 5.67 1.43
N ILE A 203 -5.72 4.92 2.21
CA ILE A 203 -6.17 3.57 1.89
C ILE A 203 -7.70 3.59 1.78
N LEU A 204 -8.21 3.21 0.63
CA LEU A 204 -9.62 3.04 0.37
C LEU A 204 -9.96 1.56 0.32
N ASP A 205 -10.98 1.14 1.04
CA ASP A 205 -11.51 -0.22 1.01
C ASP A 205 -12.92 -0.25 0.41
N PRO A 206 -13.07 -0.57 -0.89
CA PRO A 206 -14.37 -0.59 -1.55
C PRO A 206 -15.33 -1.68 -1.03
N GLU A 207 -14.81 -2.79 -0.50
CA GLU A 207 -15.64 -3.86 0.06
C GLU A 207 -16.08 -3.54 1.49
N GLY A 208 -15.18 -2.94 2.28
CA GLY A 208 -15.47 -2.47 3.64
C GLY A 208 -16.13 -1.09 3.68
N CYS A 209 -16.25 -0.40 2.54
CA CYS A 209 -16.76 0.96 2.41
C CYS A 209 -16.13 1.93 3.41
N PHE A 210 -14.80 1.95 3.53
CA PHE A 210 -14.12 2.87 4.44
C PHE A 210 -12.85 3.45 3.85
N ILE A 211 -12.42 4.59 4.44
CA ILE A 211 -11.20 5.31 4.11
C ILE A 211 -10.36 5.43 5.37
N GLU A 212 -9.07 5.13 5.25
CA GLU A 212 -8.04 5.43 6.25
C GLU A 212 -7.06 6.43 5.65
N ALA A 213 -6.89 7.58 6.26
CA ALA A 213 -5.95 8.61 5.83
C ALA A 213 -4.84 8.78 6.87
N TYR A 214 -3.62 8.73 6.40
CA TYR A 214 -2.40 8.85 7.20
C TYR A 214 -1.62 10.10 6.79
N GLU A 215 -0.99 10.74 7.75
CA GLU A 215 -0.08 11.87 7.55
C GLU A 215 1.28 11.54 8.17
N LEU A 216 2.35 11.85 7.47
CA LEU A 216 3.72 11.67 7.95
C LEU A 216 4.07 12.77 8.96
N ARG A 217 4.30 12.38 10.21
CA ARG A 217 4.73 13.25 11.31
C ARG A 217 5.90 12.60 12.02
N ASP A 218 6.98 13.34 12.22
CA ASP A 218 8.18 12.85 12.90
C ASP A 218 8.62 11.47 12.37
N GLU A 219 8.70 11.35 11.03
CA GLU A 219 9.09 10.13 10.30
C GLU A 219 8.14 8.92 10.49
N ARG A 220 6.92 9.14 10.99
CA ARG A 220 5.93 8.09 11.19
C ARG A 220 4.56 8.49 10.66
N TYR A 221 3.85 7.52 10.07
CA TYR A 221 2.46 7.74 9.72
C TYR A 221 1.55 7.72 10.95
N VAL A 222 0.81 8.82 11.10
CA VAL A 222 -0.24 8.98 12.10
C VAL A 222 -1.58 8.90 11.38
N SER A 223 -2.50 8.09 11.90
CA SER A 223 -3.87 8.02 11.36
C SER A 223 -4.61 9.32 11.70
N MET A 224 -4.96 10.07 10.67
CA MET A 224 -5.67 11.36 10.79
C MET A 224 -7.18 11.19 10.70
N VAL A 225 -7.62 10.36 9.78
CA VAL A 225 -9.04 10.11 9.52
C VAL A 225 -9.27 8.62 9.30
N ARG A 226 -10.32 8.10 9.92
CA ARG A 226 -10.88 6.79 9.60
C ARG A 226 -12.40 6.94 9.55
N SER A 227 -12.97 6.83 8.36
CA SER A 227 -14.40 7.02 8.16
C SER A 227 -14.98 5.92 7.28
N ALA A 228 -16.20 5.47 7.65
CA ALA A 228 -16.89 4.38 6.98
C ALA A 228 -18.26 4.81 6.38
N ASN A 229 -18.68 6.05 6.59
CA ASN A 229 -19.93 6.59 6.04
C ASN A 229 -19.93 8.13 6.13
N GLY A 230 -20.88 8.74 5.45
CA GLY A 230 -21.09 10.19 5.47
C GLY A 230 -19.98 10.96 4.76
N ILE A 231 -19.74 12.17 5.21
CA ILE A 231 -18.79 13.09 4.53
C ILE A 231 -17.36 12.86 5.01
N PHE A 232 -16.48 12.53 4.08
CA PHE A 232 -15.04 12.56 4.32
C PHE A 232 -14.53 13.99 4.23
N SER A 233 -13.65 14.35 5.15
CA SER A 233 -12.83 15.57 5.09
C SER A 233 -11.47 15.32 5.72
N HIS A 234 -10.44 16.04 5.30
CA HIS A 234 -9.08 15.87 5.82
C HIS A 234 -8.50 17.21 6.31
N PRO A 235 -7.91 17.26 7.52
CA PRO A 235 -7.42 18.53 8.10
C PRO A 235 -6.36 19.23 7.24
N SER A 236 -5.49 18.47 6.58
CA SER A 236 -4.38 18.98 5.75
C SER A 236 -4.81 19.37 4.33
N PHE A 237 -6.08 19.10 3.96
CA PHE A 237 -6.68 19.52 2.68
C PHE A 237 -7.96 20.33 2.96
N PRO A 238 -7.85 21.59 3.44
CA PRO A 238 -9.00 22.40 3.82
C PRO A 238 -9.96 22.63 2.64
N GLY A 239 -11.24 22.32 2.84
CA GLY A 239 -12.25 22.43 1.78
C GLY A 239 -12.46 21.15 0.96
N LEU A 240 -11.51 20.22 0.97
CA LEU A 240 -11.73 18.91 0.36
C LEU A 240 -12.75 18.12 1.17
N SER A 241 -13.90 17.84 0.56
CA SER A 241 -14.93 17.00 1.17
C SER A 241 -15.72 16.25 0.11
N PHE A 242 -16.13 15.03 0.42
CA PHE A 242 -16.96 14.21 -0.46
C PHE A 242 -17.72 13.14 0.32
N ASP A 243 -18.80 12.66 -0.26
CA ASP A 243 -19.64 11.60 0.32
C ASP A 243 -19.00 10.22 0.06
N ILE A 244 -18.77 9.46 1.14
CA ILE A 244 -18.17 8.12 1.10
C ILE A 244 -19.12 7.13 0.44
N ASP A 245 -20.39 7.22 0.70
CA ASP A 245 -21.40 6.30 0.15
C ASP A 245 -21.52 6.49 -1.37
N GLU A 246 -21.46 7.75 -1.85
CA GLU A 246 -21.38 8.05 -3.29
C GLU A 246 -20.09 7.51 -3.92
N LEU A 247 -18.95 7.72 -3.26
CA LEU A 247 -17.67 7.25 -3.76
C LEU A 247 -17.67 5.74 -4.01
N PHE A 248 -18.17 4.97 -3.05
CA PHE A 248 -18.18 3.50 -3.11
C PHE A 248 -19.44 2.91 -3.75
N SER A 249 -20.43 3.71 -4.18
CA SER A 249 -21.67 3.20 -4.72
C SER A 249 -21.46 2.26 -5.91
N LYS A 250 -22.16 1.11 -5.89
CA LYS A 250 -22.24 0.20 -7.05
C LYS A 250 -23.41 0.68 -7.94
N PRO A 251 -23.33 0.53 -9.28
CA PRO A 251 -24.48 0.80 -10.12
C PRO A 251 -25.56 -0.19 -9.76
N GLY A 252 -26.82 0.30 -9.72
CA GLY A 252 -28.01 -0.53 -9.62
C GLY A 252 -28.21 -1.42 -10.83
#